data_cf2b1ef3b81d15cc626bb0974bc1a314
#
_entry.id   cf2b1ef3b81d15cc626bb0974bc1a314
#
_cell.length_a   1.000
_cell.length_b   1.000
_cell.length_c   1.000
_cell.angle_alpha   90.00
_cell.angle_beta   90.00
_cell.angle_gamma   90.00
#
_symmetry.space_group_name_H-M   'P 1'
#
loop_
_entity.id
_entity.type
_entity.pdbx_description
1 polymer ?
#
loop_
_entity_poly.entity_id
_entity_poly.type
_entity_poly.pdbx_seq_one_letter_code
_entity_poly.pdbx_strand_id
1 'polypeptide(L)'
;MRNTRNRWMQGARAVAAVACVTLVAACGGGGISEQTQANEEQAAEQGGECDELNMAVNPWVGYEASAYVVGTVAEQELGCTVNYKDLKEDVSWQGFGTGEVDVVIEDWGHPDLEKKFVEAKGGDGSATDFGENGNVGIIGWYVPGWLAEEHPDILEYKNLNKYSKEFATSESGGKGQFLGSDPSYVQFDEAIIDNLGLDFKVVFSGGEAATITAFEQAQKNKEWLIGYFWEPQYIHAVVPMEKVALPPYEEGCQDDPAKVACDYPETPLKKIVSTSWADEGGPGVDLVKNFTWTNDDQNQVAAYITLDKMSPEDAAAKWVEENDDKVQAWLG
;
A
#
# COMPACT_ATOMS: atom_id res chain seq x y z
N MET A 1 23.52 -12.51 67.95
CA MET A 1 23.03 -13.65 68.70
C MET A 1 22.50 -14.68 67.76
N ARG A 2 23.26 -15.74 67.64
CA ARG A 2 22.89 -17.15 67.60
C ARG A 2 21.99 -17.61 66.49
N ASN A 3 22.56 -18.30 65.47
CA ASN A 3 22.83 -19.76 65.41
C ASN A 3 21.56 -20.57 65.08
N THR A 4 21.50 -21.50 64.14
CA THR A 4 22.31 -22.67 63.74
C THR A 4 21.69 -23.27 62.46
N ARG A 5 22.42 -23.60 61.38
CA ARG A 5 23.02 -24.91 60.99
C ARG A 5 22.11 -26.17 61.10
N ASN A 6 21.88 -26.78 59.89
CA ASN A 6 22.21 -28.20 59.54
C ASN A 6 21.59 -28.51 58.16
N ARG A 7 22.29 -28.86 57.15
CA ARG A 7 23.10 -30.04 56.67
C ARG A 7 22.40 -31.40 56.82
N TRP A 8 22.36 -32.06 55.70
CA TRP A 8 22.58 -33.51 55.35
C TRP A 8 21.59 -33.93 54.28
N MET A 9 21.98 -34.39 53.16
CA MET A 9 22.75 -35.42 52.47
C MET A 9 21.87 -36.30 51.58
N GLN A 10 22.25 -36.31 50.33
CA GLN A 10 22.39 -37.43 49.37
C GLN A 10 21.34 -38.54 49.29
N GLY A 11 20.97 -38.86 48.03
CA GLY A 11 20.39 -40.14 47.65
C GLY A 11 20.02 -40.19 46.16
N ALA A 12 21.01 -40.54 45.34
CA ALA A 12 20.77 -40.92 43.95
C ALA A 12 20.04 -42.26 43.88
N ARG A 13 19.05 -42.40 43.01
CA ARG A 13 18.68 -43.70 42.40
C ARG A 13 18.06 -43.46 41.03
N ALA A 14 18.75 -43.95 40.04
CA ALA A 14 18.27 -44.19 38.69
C ALA A 14 17.29 -45.38 38.67
N VAL A 15 16.19 -45.25 37.92
CA VAL A 15 15.46 -46.42 37.41
C VAL A 15 15.04 -46.10 35.99
N ALA A 16 15.41 -47.01 35.11
CA ALA A 16 15.18 -47.00 33.68
C ALA A 16 13.79 -47.50 33.28
N ALA A 17 13.39 -47.07 32.12
CA ALA A 17 12.59 -47.72 31.07
C ALA A 17 11.14 -48.14 31.41
N VAL A 18 10.23 -47.75 30.55
CA VAL A 18 9.60 -48.68 29.58
C VAL A 18 8.69 -47.86 28.66
N ALA A 19 8.95 -47.93 27.35
CA ALA A 19 8.08 -47.47 26.31
C ALA A 19 6.76 -48.26 26.31
N CYS A 20 5.65 -47.54 26.26
CA CYS A 20 4.38 -48.11 25.80
C CYS A 20 3.81 -47.23 24.71
N VAL A 21 3.98 -47.66 23.48
CA VAL A 21 3.25 -47.20 22.32
C VAL A 21 1.81 -47.62 22.46
N THR A 22 0.90 -46.67 22.61
CA THR A 22 -0.53 -46.91 22.39
C THR A 22 -0.98 -46.01 21.22
N LEU A 23 -1.09 -46.62 20.07
CA LEU A 23 -1.87 -46.08 18.94
C LEU A 23 -3.33 -45.94 19.39
N VAL A 24 -3.79 -44.69 19.46
CA VAL A 24 -5.21 -44.40 19.44
C VAL A 24 -5.49 -43.60 18.18
N ALA A 25 -6.08 -44.28 17.20
CA ALA A 25 -6.74 -43.61 16.07
C ALA A 25 -7.99 -42.93 16.59
N ALA A 26 -8.03 -41.61 16.52
CA ALA A 26 -9.25 -40.81 16.64
C ALA A 26 -9.35 -39.89 15.45
N CYS A 27 -10.32 -40.16 14.60
CA CYS A 27 -10.81 -39.24 13.56
C CYS A 27 -11.51 -38.05 14.20
N GLY A 28 -11.28 -36.87 13.66
CA GLY A 28 -12.26 -35.78 13.66
C GLY A 28 -11.80 -34.46 14.29
N GLY A 29 -11.62 -33.45 13.49
CA GLY A 29 -11.71 -32.05 13.87
C GLY A 29 -10.41 -31.41 14.38
N GLY A 30 -9.42 -31.24 13.51
CA GLY A 30 -8.31 -30.31 13.75
C GLY A 30 -8.81 -28.89 13.67
N GLY A 31 -8.81 -28.17 14.79
CA GLY A 31 -9.15 -26.75 14.82
C GLY A 31 -7.96 -25.90 14.33
N ILE A 32 -8.25 -24.68 13.95
CA ILE A 32 -7.31 -23.64 13.50
C ILE A 32 -6.06 -23.54 14.40
N SER A 33 -6.18 -23.82 15.70
CA SER A 33 -5.08 -23.77 16.66
C SER A 33 -4.01 -24.88 16.51
N GLU A 34 -4.34 -26.03 15.93
CA GLU A 34 -3.35 -27.10 15.70
C GLU A 34 -2.55 -26.86 14.42
N GLN A 35 -3.16 -26.20 13.44
CA GLN A 35 -2.48 -25.80 12.21
C GLN A 35 -1.50 -24.65 12.47
N THR A 36 -1.88 -23.68 13.29
CA THR A 36 -1.01 -22.57 13.69
C THR A 36 0.24 -23.09 14.46
N GLN A 37 0.06 -24.03 15.39
CA GLN A 37 1.20 -24.61 16.12
C GLN A 37 2.11 -25.48 15.24
N ALA A 38 1.55 -26.17 14.23
CA ALA A 38 2.35 -26.96 13.29
C ALA A 38 3.15 -26.06 12.33
N ASN A 39 2.62 -24.91 11.96
CA ASN A 39 3.30 -23.91 11.13
C ASN A 39 4.40 -23.20 11.94
N GLU A 40 4.15 -22.84 13.21
CA GLU A 40 5.17 -22.28 14.11
C GLU A 40 6.35 -23.26 14.34
N GLU A 41 6.08 -24.57 14.47
CA GLU A 41 7.13 -25.58 14.59
C GLU A 41 7.91 -25.80 13.30
N GLN A 42 7.26 -25.67 12.10
CA GLN A 42 7.93 -25.75 10.81
C GLN A 42 8.74 -24.50 10.47
N ALA A 43 8.26 -23.32 10.83
CA ALA A 43 9.00 -22.06 10.67
C ALA A 43 10.29 -22.06 11.52
N ALA A 44 10.23 -22.60 12.74
CA ALA A 44 11.39 -22.74 13.60
C ALA A 44 12.44 -23.77 13.09
N GLU A 45 12.06 -24.71 12.22
CA GLU A 45 12.99 -25.70 11.62
C GLU A 45 13.65 -25.21 10.32
N GLN A 46 13.12 -24.17 9.64
CA GLN A 46 13.62 -23.70 8.35
C GLN A 46 14.55 -22.48 8.36
N GLY A 47 14.89 -21.98 9.55
CA GLY A 47 16.02 -21.06 9.71
C GLY A 47 15.66 -19.60 9.94
N GLY A 48 16.19 -19.09 11.06
CA GLY A 48 16.20 -17.68 11.44
C GLY A 48 14.86 -17.22 12.01
N GLU A 49 14.89 -16.78 13.27
CA GLU A 49 13.75 -16.04 13.84
C GLU A 49 13.47 -14.85 12.92
N CYS A 50 12.21 -14.71 12.47
CA CYS A 50 11.77 -13.49 11.83
C CYS A 50 11.56 -12.46 12.94
N ASP A 51 12.42 -11.46 12.97
CA ASP A 51 12.37 -10.37 13.93
C ASP A 51 11.20 -9.39 13.66
N GLU A 52 11.28 -8.21 14.21
CA GLU A 52 10.31 -7.16 13.97
C GLU A 52 10.37 -6.66 12.51
N LEU A 53 9.19 -6.38 11.93
CA LEU A 53 9.02 -5.75 10.64
C LEU A 53 8.22 -4.45 10.80
N ASN A 54 8.87 -3.30 10.63
CA ASN A 54 8.21 -2.00 10.70
C ASN A 54 7.67 -1.59 9.32
N MET A 55 6.40 -1.87 9.09
CA MET A 55 5.70 -1.64 7.83
C MET A 55 5.06 -0.25 7.81
N ALA A 56 5.45 0.62 6.90
CA ALA A 56 4.71 1.86 6.67
C ALA A 56 3.30 1.56 6.14
N VAL A 57 2.33 2.35 6.56
CA VAL A 57 0.97 2.37 6.01
C VAL A 57 0.67 3.80 5.59
N ASN A 58 0.62 4.02 4.29
CA ASN A 58 0.28 5.34 3.75
C ASN A 58 -1.24 5.51 3.61
N PRO A 59 -1.76 6.76 3.61
CA PRO A 59 -3.17 7.03 3.90
C PRO A 59 -4.09 6.86 2.68
N TRP A 60 -4.06 5.68 2.04
CA TRP A 60 -5.06 5.24 1.06
C TRP A 60 -5.27 3.73 1.13
N VAL A 61 -6.49 3.30 0.83
CA VAL A 61 -6.93 1.92 1.06
C VAL A 61 -6.16 0.88 0.23
N GLY A 62 -5.68 1.23 -0.95
CA GLY A 62 -4.84 0.34 -1.76
C GLY A 62 -3.51 0.02 -1.09
N TYR A 63 -2.86 1.04 -0.52
CA TYR A 63 -1.64 0.83 0.25
C TYR A 63 -1.89 0.01 1.51
N GLU A 64 -2.97 0.33 2.24
CA GLU A 64 -3.39 -0.43 3.41
C GLU A 64 -3.59 -1.92 3.06
N ALA A 65 -4.25 -2.21 1.92
CA ALA A 65 -4.40 -3.56 1.41
C ALA A 65 -3.05 -4.25 1.17
N SER A 66 -2.10 -3.57 0.49
CA SER A 66 -0.76 -4.09 0.22
C SER A 66 0.01 -4.39 1.50
N ALA A 67 0.03 -3.45 2.44
CA ALA A 67 0.77 -3.55 3.69
C ALA A 67 0.24 -4.69 4.58
N TYR A 68 -1.09 -4.76 4.74
CA TYR A 68 -1.69 -5.78 5.59
C TYR A 68 -1.64 -7.19 4.97
N VAL A 69 -1.70 -7.34 3.65
CA VAL A 69 -1.52 -8.66 3.02
C VAL A 69 -0.10 -9.17 3.25
N VAL A 70 0.93 -8.36 2.99
CA VAL A 70 2.33 -8.76 3.22
C VAL A 70 2.59 -8.99 4.70
N GLY A 71 2.08 -8.12 5.57
CA GLY A 71 2.22 -8.28 7.02
C GLY A 71 1.54 -9.54 7.55
N THR A 72 0.31 -9.85 7.07
CA THR A 72 -0.40 -11.09 7.44
C THR A 72 0.39 -12.34 7.06
N VAL A 73 0.98 -12.37 5.85
CA VAL A 73 1.85 -13.49 5.44
C VAL A 73 3.10 -13.57 6.32
N ALA A 74 3.73 -12.43 6.64
CA ALA A 74 4.88 -12.39 7.53
C ALA A 74 4.54 -12.93 8.94
N GLU A 75 3.39 -12.57 9.50
CA GLU A 75 2.95 -13.03 10.81
C GLU A 75 2.55 -14.51 10.82
N GLN A 76 1.72 -14.94 9.84
CA GLN A 76 1.13 -16.28 9.84
C GLN A 76 2.08 -17.36 9.37
N GLU A 77 2.91 -17.08 8.36
CA GLU A 77 3.75 -18.08 7.72
C GLU A 77 5.20 -18.05 8.23
N LEU A 78 5.68 -16.88 8.70
CA LEU A 78 7.08 -16.71 9.10
C LEU A 78 7.24 -16.41 10.59
N GLY A 79 6.14 -16.15 11.32
CA GLY A 79 6.18 -15.84 12.75
C GLY A 79 6.79 -14.47 13.09
N CYS A 80 6.84 -13.54 12.13
CA CYS A 80 7.32 -12.19 12.35
C CYS A 80 6.40 -11.40 13.30
N THR A 81 6.93 -10.38 13.95
CA THR A 81 6.13 -9.35 14.60
C THR A 81 6.03 -8.14 13.69
N VAL A 82 4.84 -7.83 13.17
CA VAL A 82 4.65 -6.68 12.27
C VAL A 82 4.14 -5.46 13.03
N ASN A 83 4.86 -4.35 12.91
CA ASN A 83 4.49 -3.06 13.47
C ASN A 83 4.01 -2.13 12.34
N TYR A 84 2.71 -1.96 12.21
CA TYR A 84 2.14 -1.04 11.22
C TYR A 84 2.28 0.41 11.69
N LYS A 85 2.79 1.28 10.81
CA LYS A 85 3.07 2.70 11.06
C LYS A 85 2.24 3.56 10.11
N ASP A 86 1.19 4.18 10.63
CA ASP A 86 0.37 5.15 9.87
C ASP A 86 1.19 6.42 9.60
N LEU A 87 1.70 6.55 8.40
CA LEU A 87 2.60 7.63 8.00
C LEU A 87 2.21 8.19 6.63
N LYS A 88 2.55 9.46 6.39
CA LYS A 88 2.56 10.02 5.04
C LYS A 88 3.80 9.53 4.28
N GLU A 89 3.71 9.52 2.97
CA GLU A 89 4.73 9.00 2.07
C GLU A 89 6.14 9.55 2.35
N ASP A 90 6.27 10.87 2.40
CA ASP A 90 7.54 11.54 2.66
C ASP A 90 8.10 11.26 4.07
N VAL A 91 7.23 11.02 5.05
CA VAL A 91 7.61 10.64 6.42
C VAL A 91 8.05 9.17 6.48
N SER A 92 7.40 8.29 5.72
CA SER A 92 7.80 6.88 5.62
C SER A 92 9.24 6.73 5.14
N TRP A 93 9.63 7.48 4.11
CA TRP A 93 11.01 7.48 3.61
C TRP A 93 12.04 8.02 4.63
N GLN A 94 11.65 8.98 5.45
CA GLN A 94 12.54 9.49 6.51
C GLN A 94 12.81 8.44 7.60
N GLY A 95 11.90 7.49 7.78
CA GLY A 95 12.02 6.41 8.75
C GLY A 95 13.13 5.40 8.44
N PHE A 96 13.59 5.28 7.18
CA PHE A 96 14.64 4.33 6.81
C PHE A 96 15.97 4.60 7.53
N GLY A 97 16.39 5.86 7.60
CA GLY A 97 17.66 6.23 8.25
C GLY A 97 17.64 6.15 9.77
N THR A 98 16.46 6.02 10.38
CA THR A 98 16.28 5.98 11.85
C THR A 98 15.94 4.57 12.37
N GLY A 99 15.63 3.62 11.47
CA GLY A 99 15.14 2.28 11.82
C GLY A 99 13.69 2.28 12.32
N GLU A 100 12.94 3.36 12.07
CA GLU A 100 11.51 3.42 12.41
C GLU A 100 10.62 2.81 11.34
N VAL A 101 11.12 2.67 10.11
CA VAL A 101 10.45 2.04 8.97
C VAL A 101 11.43 1.10 8.28
N ASP A 102 11.01 -0.13 8.03
CA ASP A 102 11.77 -1.12 7.27
C ASP A 102 11.26 -1.24 5.85
N VAL A 103 9.95 -1.11 5.63
CA VAL A 103 9.31 -1.33 4.32
C VAL A 103 8.31 -0.24 3.97
N VAL A 104 8.46 0.30 2.75
CA VAL A 104 7.45 1.00 1.95
C VAL A 104 7.07 0.04 0.81
N ILE A 105 5.90 -0.58 0.90
CA ILE A 105 5.50 -1.68 0.00
C ILE A 105 4.94 -1.20 -1.34
N GLU A 106 4.61 0.08 -1.44
CA GLU A 106 3.97 0.69 -2.60
C GLU A 106 4.46 2.13 -2.79
N ASP A 107 5.55 2.30 -3.53
CA ASP A 107 6.07 3.61 -3.94
C ASP A 107 5.55 3.98 -5.34
N TRP A 108 5.02 5.18 -5.46
CA TRP A 108 4.43 5.74 -6.69
C TRP A 108 5.42 6.53 -7.55
N GLY A 109 6.70 6.40 -7.25
CA GLY A 109 7.77 7.08 -7.97
C GLY A 109 8.00 8.51 -7.47
N HIS A 110 8.94 8.63 -6.54
CA HIS A 110 9.36 9.90 -5.95
C HIS A 110 10.83 10.18 -6.29
N PRO A 111 11.13 10.76 -7.46
CA PRO A 111 12.51 10.98 -7.88
C PRO A 111 13.35 11.83 -6.91
N ASP A 112 12.71 12.72 -6.18
CA ASP A 112 13.34 13.57 -5.15
C ASP A 112 13.69 12.78 -3.89
N LEU A 113 12.82 11.86 -3.45
CA LEU A 113 13.09 10.95 -2.34
C LEU A 113 14.13 9.88 -2.72
N GLU A 114 14.02 9.30 -3.92
CA GLU A 114 15.06 8.40 -4.44
C GLU A 114 16.45 9.08 -4.45
N LYS A 115 16.55 10.32 -4.93
CA LYS A 115 17.80 11.10 -4.93
C LYS A 115 18.33 11.40 -3.53
N LYS A 116 17.45 11.42 -2.52
CA LYS A 116 17.84 11.72 -1.14
C LYS A 116 18.30 10.48 -0.38
N PHE A 117 17.67 9.34 -0.60
CA PHE A 117 17.83 8.16 0.24
C PHE A 117 18.46 6.96 -0.47
N VAL A 118 18.36 6.83 -1.81
CA VAL A 118 18.91 5.69 -2.56
C VAL A 118 20.31 6.01 -3.09
N GLU A 119 21.32 5.25 -2.68
CA GLU A 119 22.73 5.50 -3.07
C GLU A 119 22.94 5.50 -4.59
N ALA A 120 22.35 4.55 -5.30
CA ALA A 120 22.43 4.45 -6.76
C ALA A 120 21.87 5.68 -7.50
N LYS A 121 21.08 6.50 -6.83
CA LYS A 121 20.53 7.78 -7.31
C LYS A 121 21.26 9.02 -6.76
N GLY A 122 22.32 8.80 -5.96
CA GLY A 122 23.11 9.86 -5.32
C GLY A 122 22.66 10.21 -3.90
N GLY A 123 21.78 9.41 -3.29
CA GLY A 123 21.29 9.56 -1.93
C GLY A 123 22.27 9.07 -0.86
N ASP A 124 21.83 9.12 0.39
CA ASP A 124 22.63 8.76 1.57
C ASP A 124 22.80 7.23 1.77
N GLY A 125 22.10 6.41 0.98
CA GLY A 125 22.16 4.95 1.04
C GLY A 125 21.30 4.32 2.13
N SER A 126 20.43 5.07 2.79
CA SER A 126 19.53 4.52 3.82
C SER A 126 18.37 3.71 3.25
N ALA A 127 18.05 3.85 1.97
CA ALA A 127 17.01 3.10 1.28
C ALA A 127 17.55 2.29 0.10
N THR A 128 16.94 1.12 -0.13
CA THR A 128 17.21 0.22 -1.24
C THR A 128 15.94 -0.07 -2.03
N ASP A 129 16.01 0.05 -3.36
CA ASP A 129 14.92 -0.31 -4.27
C ASP A 129 14.90 -1.84 -4.48
N PHE A 130 13.82 -2.49 -4.03
CA PHE A 130 13.60 -3.94 -4.19
C PHE A 130 12.83 -4.29 -5.47
N GLY A 131 12.60 -3.30 -6.34
CA GLY A 131 11.91 -3.48 -7.61
C GLY A 131 10.40 -3.42 -7.50
N GLU A 132 9.75 -3.78 -8.60
CA GLU A 132 8.30 -3.66 -8.78
C GLU A 132 7.54 -4.62 -7.84
N ASN A 133 6.37 -4.16 -7.35
CA ASN A 133 5.44 -4.99 -6.59
C ASN A 133 4.38 -5.68 -7.46
N GLY A 134 4.41 -5.46 -8.77
CA GLY A 134 3.51 -6.03 -9.77
C GLY A 134 2.32 -5.14 -10.13
N ASN A 135 2.02 -4.12 -9.34
CA ASN A 135 1.00 -3.14 -9.69
C ASN A 135 1.52 -2.09 -10.68
N VAL A 136 0.60 -1.61 -11.51
CA VAL A 136 0.84 -0.46 -12.38
C VAL A 136 -0.07 0.68 -11.95
N GLY A 137 0.53 1.76 -11.48
CA GLY A 137 -0.15 2.98 -11.10
C GLY A 137 -0.49 3.84 -12.32
N ILE A 138 -1.71 4.34 -12.36
CA ILE A 138 -2.19 5.29 -13.37
C ILE A 138 -2.82 6.47 -12.64
N ILE A 139 -2.15 7.60 -12.65
CA ILE A 139 -2.71 8.86 -12.14
C ILE A 139 -3.36 9.59 -13.30
N GLY A 140 -4.41 10.35 -13.04
CA GLY A 140 -5.04 11.16 -14.07
C GLY A 140 -6.13 12.08 -13.56
N TRP A 141 -6.71 12.80 -14.52
CA TRP A 141 -7.88 13.62 -14.31
C TRP A 141 -9.13 12.87 -14.73
N TYR A 142 -10.11 12.81 -13.86
CA TYR A 142 -11.32 12.06 -14.09
C TYR A 142 -12.56 12.94 -13.95
N VAL A 143 -13.60 12.57 -14.68
CA VAL A 143 -14.95 13.11 -14.56
C VAL A 143 -15.94 11.99 -14.29
N PRO A 144 -17.10 12.24 -13.63
CA PRO A 144 -18.16 11.26 -13.50
C PRO A 144 -18.64 10.75 -14.86
N GLY A 145 -18.97 9.48 -14.98
CA GLY A 145 -19.41 8.84 -16.23
C GLY A 145 -20.62 9.52 -16.87
N TRP A 146 -21.59 9.96 -16.06
CA TRP A 146 -22.75 10.72 -16.58
C TRP A 146 -22.35 11.98 -17.33
N LEU A 147 -21.26 12.67 -16.89
CA LEU A 147 -20.79 13.90 -17.49
C LEU A 147 -20.10 13.62 -18.83
N ALA A 148 -19.32 12.55 -18.90
CA ALA A 148 -18.71 12.07 -20.13
C ALA A 148 -19.76 11.64 -21.18
N GLU A 149 -20.84 11.01 -20.74
CA GLU A 149 -21.95 10.60 -21.60
C GLU A 149 -22.72 11.80 -22.17
N GLU A 150 -23.02 12.82 -21.36
CA GLU A 150 -23.77 14.01 -21.79
C GLU A 150 -22.90 15.02 -22.55
N HIS A 151 -21.60 15.08 -22.24
CA HIS A 151 -20.64 16.03 -22.81
C HIS A 151 -19.33 15.32 -23.22
N PRO A 152 -19.33 14.42 -24.22
CA PRO A 152 -18.17 13.59 -24.53
C PRO A 152 -16.91 14.38 -24.96
N ASP A 153 -17.04 15.62 -25.39
CA ASP A 153 -15.91 16.49 -25.72
C ASP A 153 -15.15 16.99 -24.47
N ILE A 154 -15.70 16.80 -23.25
CA ILE A 154 -15.03 17.13 -21.99
C ILE A 154 -13.83 16.24 -21.72
N LEU A 155 -13.78 15.06 -22.33
CA LEU A 155 -12.68 14.11 -22.20
C LEU A 155 -11.38 14.58 -22.89
N GLU A 156 -11.41 15.71 -23.56
CA GLU A 156 -10.24 16.37 -24.15
C GLU A 156 -9.93 17.65 -23.38
N TYR A 157 -8.75 17.76 -22.76
CA TYR A 157 -8.37 18.93 -21.96
C TYR A 157 -8.57 20.27 -22.67
N LYS A 158 -8.38 20.31 -23.99
CA LYS A 158 -8.53 21.49 -24.82
C LYS A 158 -9.93 22.11 -24.78
N ASN A 159 -10.91 21.31 -24.39
CA ASN A 159 -12.31 21.73 -24.34
C ASN A 159 -12.74 22.17 -22.94
N LEU A 160 -11.97 21.88 -21.89
CA LEU A 160 -12.34 22.13 -20.49
C LEU A 160 -12.70 23.59 -20.22
N ASN A 161 -12.00 24.54 -20.84
CA ASN A 161 -12.31 25.98 -20.70
C ASN A 161 -13.72 26.39 -21.14
N LYS A 162 -14.37 25.60 -22.01
CA LYS A 162 -15.78 25.84 -22.39
C LYS A 162 -16.72 25.69 -21.23
N TYR A 163 -16.34 24.86 -20.27
CA TYR A 163 -17.15 24.41 -19.13
C TYR A 163 -16.66 24.94 -17.79
N SER A 164 -15.66 25.84 -17.76
CA SER A 164 -15.06 26.30 -16.50
C SER A 164 -16.10 26.92 -15.53
N LYS A 165 -17.18 27.51 -16.06
CA LYS A 165 -18.23 28.11 -15.23
C LYS A 165 -19.14 27.07 -14.58
N GLU A 166 -19.39 25.96 -15.24
CA GLU A 166 -20.18 24.84 -14.74
C GLU A 166 -19.46 24.14 -13.60
N PHE A 167 -18.14 24.10 -13.63
CA PHE A 167 -17.28 23.60 -12.56
C PHE A 167 -17.02 24.61 -11.45
N ALA A 168 -17.44 25.87 -11.58
CA ALA A 168 -17.10 26.89 -10.61
C ALA A 168 -17.81 26.70 -9.28
N THR A 169 -17.09 26.85 -8.18
CA THR A 169 -17.61 26.83 -6.81
C THR A 169 -17.25 28.11 -6.06
N SER A 170 -17.72 28.23 -4.83
CA SER A 170 -17.34 29.35 -3.95
C SER A 170 -15.83 29.36 -3.62
N GLU A 171 -15.18 28.21 -3.64
CA GLU A 171 -13.76 28.04 -3.27
C GLU A 171 -12.82 28.27 -4.44
N SER A 172 -13.29 28.07 -5.67
CA SER A 172 -12.48 28.27 -6.87
C SER A 172 -12.33 29.74 -7.28
N GLY A 173 -13.09 30.67 -6.67
CA GLY A 173 -12.94 32.11 -6.90
C GLY A 173 -13.38 32.56 -8.28
N GLY A 174 -14.36 31.87 -8.88
CA GLY A 174 -14.94 32.17 -10.20
C GLY A 174 -14.27 31.45 -11.37
N LYS A 175 -13.22 30.70 -11.13
CA LYS A 175 -12.65 29.71 -12.05
C LYS A 175 -13.36 28.36 -11.89
N GLY A 176 -13.21 27.45 -12.84
CA GLY A 176 -13.59 26.06 -12.65
C GLY A 176 -12.84 25.45 -11.44
N GLN A 177 -13.51 24.65 -10.63
CA GLN A 177 -12.83 23.90 -9.59
C GLN A 177 -12.26 22.60 -10.17
N PHE A 178 -10.98 22.38 -9.93
CA PHE A 178 -10.38 21.07 -10.06
C PHE A 178 -10.22 20.47 -8.65
N LEU A 179 -10.77 19.29 -8.40
CA LEU A 179 -10.69 18.64 -7.09
C LEU A 179 -9.36 17.90 -6.98
N GLY A 180 -8.42 18.45 -6.22
CA GLY A 180 -7.21 17.74 -5.78
C GLY A 180 -7.54 16.77 -4.65
N SER A 181 -6.72 15.74 -4.46
CA SER A 181 -6.86 14.80 -3.35
C SER A 181 -6.09 15.28 -2.10
N ASP A 182 -5.17 14.48 -1.53
CA ASP A 182 -4.25 14.95 -0.47
C ASP A 182 -3.09 15.69 -1.13
N PRO A 183 -2.70 16.88 -0.65
CA PRO A 183 -1.58 17.63 -1.21
C PRO A 183 -0.22 16.94 -1.04
N SER A 184 -0.12 15.87 -0.26
CA SER A 184 1.10 15.05 -0.12
C SER A 184 1.25 13.97 -1.19
N TYR A 185 0.23 13.71 -2.01
CA TYR A 185 0.31 12.72 -3.09
C TYR A 185 1.15 13.24 -4.27
N VAL A 186 1.64 12.32 -5.09
CA VAL A 186 2.32 12.68 -6.36
C VAL A 186 1.34 13.41 -7.26
N GLN A 187 1.57 14.69 -7.49
CA GLN A 187 0.66 15.51 -8.29
C GLN A 187 1.35 16.73 -8.89
N PHE A 188 0.91 17.09 -10.10
CA PHE A 188 1.38 18.27 -10.85
C PHE A 188 0.21 19.13 -11.34
N ASP A 189 -0.99 18.97 -10.79
CA ASP A 189 -2.23 19.51 -11.31
C ASP A 189 -2.23 21.04 -11.43
N GLU A 190 -1.66 21.77 -10.44
CA GLU A 190 -1.55 23.23 -10.50
C GLU A 190 -0.67 23.66 -11.69
N ALA A 191 0.48 22.98 -11.87
CA ALA A 191 1.37 23.28 -12.99
C ALA A 191 0.74 22.94 -14.35
N ILE A 192 0.04 21.81 -14.45
CA ILE A 192 -0.67 21.39 -15.66
C ILE A 192 -1.75 22.42 -16.01
N ILE A 193 -2.56 22.85 -15.05
CA ILE A 193 -3.60 23.87 -15.21
C ILE A 193 -2.99 25.18 -15.75
N ASP A 194 -1.93 25.65 -15.10
CA ASP A 194 -1.30 26.93 -15.46
C ASP A 194 -0.61 26.87 -16.82
N ASN A 195 0.18 25.82 -17.08
CA ASN A 195 0.95 25.70 -18.33
C ASN A 195 0.08 25.36 -19.55
N LEU A 196 -1.07 24.71 -19.36
CA LEU A 196 -2.05 24.49 -20.42
C LEU A 196 -3.04 25.66 -20.59
N GLY A 197 -2.96 26.69 -19.74
CA GLY A 197 -3.82 27.89 -19.80
C GLY A 197 -5.29 27.56 -19.51
N LEU A 198 -5.55 26.65 -18.57
CA LEU A 198 -6.90 26.28 -18.16
C LEU A 198 -7.45 27.28 -17.13
N ASP A 199 -8.71 27.66 -17.28
CA ASP A 199 -9.39 28.57 -16.35
C ASP A 199 -9.95 27.78 -15.15
N PHE A 200 -9.06 27.07 -14.46
CA PHE A 200 -9.35 26.22 -13.32
C PHE A 200 -8.46 26.59 -12.12
N LYS A 201 -8.87 26.13 -10.95
CA LYS A 201 -8.12 26.24 -9.70
C LYS A 201 -8.22 24.94 -8.93
N VAL A 202 -7.09 24.43 -8.46
CA VAL A 202 -7.06 23.27 -7.58
C VAL A 202 -7.65 23.63 -6.21
N VAL A 203 -8.58 22.81 -5.75
CA VAL A 203 -9.13 22.83 -4.39
C VAL A 203 -8.99 21.41 -3.82
N PHE A 204 -8.20 21.27 -2.78
CA PHE A 204 -7.91 19.96 -2.22
C PHE A 204 -9.06 19.44 -1.36
N SER A 205 -9.43 18.18 -1.55
CA SER A 205 -10.40 17.47 -0.71
C SER A 205 -9.83 17.12 0.67
N GLY A 206 -8.50 16.98 0.75
CA GLY A 206 -7.76 16.63 1.97
C GLY A 206 -7.50 15.14 2.16
N GLY A 207 -7.91 14.28 1.22
CA GLY A 207 -7.60 12.85 1.26
C GLY A 207 -8.54 11.98 0.45
N GLU A 208 -8.19 10.70 0.35
CA GLU A 208 -8.88 9.70 -0.45
C GLU A 208 -10.38 9.61 -0.17
N ALA A 209 -10.77 9.45 1.10
CA ALA A 209 -12.16 9.25 1.47
C ALA A 209 -13.07 10.42 1.06
N ALA A 210 -12.57 11.66 1.16
CA ALA A 210 -13.31 12.85 0.73
C ALA A 210 -13.40 12.92 -0.81
N THR A 211 -12.32 12.55 -1.51
CA THR A 211 -12.29 12.48 -2.98
C THR A 211 -13.29 11.43 -3.49
N ILE A 212 -13.28 10.23 -2.91
CA ILE A 212 -14.23 9.16 -3.23
C ILE A 212 -15.68 9.64 -3.04
N THR A 213 -15.97 10.22 -1.87
CA THR A 213 -17.32 10.74 -1.56
C THR A 213 -17.75 11.79 -2.59
N ALA A 214 -16.85 12.66 -3.03
CA ALA A 214 -17.16 13.68 -4.01
C ALA A 214 -17.54 13.06 -5.37
N PHE A 215 -16.78 12.06 -5.85
CA PHE A 215 -17.10 11.35 -7.10
C PHE A 215 -18.40 10.55 -7.02
N GLU A 216 -18.67 9.87 -5.88
CA GLU A 216 -19.94 9.17 -5.64
C GLU A 216 -21.14 10.13 -5.72
N GLN A 217 -21.04 11.28 -5.04
CA GLN A 217 -22.09 12.29 -5.04
C GLN A 217 -22.27 12.92 -6.42
N ALA A 218 -21.18 13.26 -7.09
CA ALA A 218 -21.22 13.85 -8.42
C ALA A 218 -21.84 12.89 -9.45
N GLN A 219 -21.52 11.59 -9.38
CA GLN A 219 -22.15 10.58 -10.24
C GLN A 219 -23.65 10.43 -9.93
N LYS A 220 -24.01 10.37 -8.64
CA LYS A 220 -25.40 10.16 -8.21
C LYS A 220 -26.30 11.34 -8.47
N ASN A 221 -25.83 12.55 -8.20
CA ASN A 221 -26.64 13.77 -8.21
C ASN A 221 -26.49 14.52 -9.54
N LYS A 222 -25.68 14.04 -10.48
CA LYS A 222 -25.30 14.72 -11.72
C LYS A 222 -24.70 16.11 -11.45
N GLU A 223 -23.72 16.16 -10.54
CA GLU A 223 -22.95 17.36 -10.23
C GLU A 223 -21.70 17.42 -11.10
N TRP A 224 -21.34 18.63 -11.56
CA TRP A 224 -20.13 18.85 -12.33
C TRP A 224 -18.91 18.69 -11.45
N LEU A 225 -18.07 17.71 -11.77
CA LEU A 225 -16.82 17.43 -11.08
C LEU A 225 -15.74 17.04 -12.10
N ILE A 226 -14.57 17.59 -11.93
CA ILE A 226 -13.31 17.12 -12.51
C ILE A 226 -12.28 17.08 -11.38
N GLY A 227 -11.49 16.02 -11.30
CA GLY A 227 -10.52 15.92 -10.22
C GLY A 227 -9.45 14.88 -10.48
N TYR A 228 -8.44 14.93 -9.62
CA TYR A 228 -7.36 13.96 -9.51
C TYR A 228 -7.90 12.63 -9.02
N PHE A 229 -7.52 11.55 -9.68
CA PHE A 229 -7.76 10.20 -9.22
C PHE A 229 -6.70 9.24 -9.76
N TRP A 230 -6.76 7.96 -9.36
CA TRP A 230 -5.75 6.96 -9.74
C TRP A 230 -6.31 5.54 -9.83
N GLU A 231 -5.52 4.65 -10.44
CA GLU A 231 -5.66 3.20 -10.45
C GLU A 231 -4.33 2.57 -10.00
N PRO A 232 -4.33 1.44 -9.24
CA PRO A 232 -5.50 0.68 -8.79
C PRO A 232 -6.31 1.39 -7.71
N GLN A 233 -7.63 1.30 -7.83
CA GLN A 233 -8.57 1.79 -6.82
C GLN A 233 -9.94 1.12 -7.05
N TYR A 234 -10.47 0.47 -6.02
CA TYR A 234 -11.72 -0.31 -6.09
C TYR A 234 -12.92 0.47 -6.61
N ILE A 235 -12.94 1.78 -6.41
CA ILE A 235 -14.08 2.64 -6.75
C ILE A 235 -14.41 2.61 -8.25
N HIS A 236 -13.42 2.39 -9.12
CA HIS A 236 -13.66 2.31 -10.57
C HIS A 236 -14.62 1.16 -10.94
N ALA A 237 -14.74 0.14 -10.09
CA ALA A 237 -15.70 -0.95 -10.29
C ALA A 237 -17.14 -0.58 -9.89
N VAL A 238 -17.35 0.49 -9.09
CA VAL A 238 -18.65 0.84 -8.49
C VAL A 238 -19.14 2.23 -8.86
N VAL A 239 -18.25 3.13 -9.22
CA VAL A 239 -18.58 4.50 -9.66
C VAL A 239 -18.03 4.69 -11.09
N PRO A 240 -18.89 4.81 -12.10
CA PRO A 240 -18.43 5.14 -13.45
C PRO A 240 -17.68 6.47 -13.47
N MET A 241 -16.43 6.43 -13.90
CA MET A 241 -15.57 7.59 -14.08
C MET A 241 -14.80 7.44 -15.39
N GLU A 242 -14.57 8.55 -16.08
CA GLU A 242 -13.84 8.56 -17.34
C GLU A 242 -12.64 9.50 -17.26
N LYS A 243 -11.49 9.01 -17.76
CA LYS A 243 -10.25 9.77 -17.77
C LYS A 243 -10.26 10.84 -18.84
N VAL A 244 -9.86 12.06 -18.48
CA VAL A 244 -9.66 13.19 -19.41
C VAL A 244 -8.28 13.06 -20.04
N ALA A 245 -8.23 13.09 -21.36
CA ALA A 245 -6.98 13.07 -22.13
C ALA A 245 -6.24 14.41 -21.97
N LEU A 246 -5.05 14.34 -21.37
CA LEU A 246 -4.06 15.41 -21.32
C LEU A 246 -3.05 15.26 -22.46
N PRO A 247 -2.14 16.24 -22.70
CA PRO A 247 -1.02 16.02 -23.61
C PRO A 247 -0.23 14.78 -23.21
N PRO A 248 0.14 13.89 -24.16
CA PRO A 248 0.82 12.63 -23.81
C PRO A 248 2.09 12.86 -22.98
N TYR A 249 2.35 11.92 -22.07
CA TYR A 249 3.61 11.88 -21.36
C TYR A 249 4.78 11.70 -22.35
N GLU A 250 5.84 12.46 -22.15
CA GLU A 250 7.13 12.29 -22.83
C GLU A 250 8.22 12.27 -21.75
N GLU A 251 9.25 11.45 -21.93
CA GLU A 251 10.36 11.36 -20.95
C GLU A 251 10.95 12.74 -20.66
N GLY A 252 11.08 13.07 -19.37
CA GLY A 252 11.59 14.36 -18.90
C GLY A 252 10.56 15.48 -18.82
N CYS A 253 9.30 15.26 -19.23
CA CYS A 253 8.28 16.32 -19.16
C CYS A 253 7.89 16.71 -17.73
N GLN A 254 8.29 15.91 -16.73
CA GLN A 254 8.08 16.14 -15.31
C GLN A 254 9.37 16.49 -14.54
N ASP A 255 10.51 16.66 -15.22
CA ASP A 255 11.81 16.96 -14.58
C ASP A 255 11.80 18.31 -13.85
N ASP A 256 11.04 19.27 -14.33
CA ASP A 256 10.81 20.57 -13.68
C ASP A 256 9.34 20.65 -13.25
N PRO A 257 9.01 20.42 -11.96
CA PRO A 257 7.64 20.40 -11.47
C PRO A 257 6.81 21.65 -11.81
N ALA A 258 7.46 22.81 -11.96
CA ALA A 258 6.78 24.06 -12.31
C ALA A 258 6.40 24.16 -13.80
N LYS A 259 6.93 23.29 -14.66
CA LYS A 259 6.74 23.33 -16.11
C LYS A 259 5.93 22.15 -16.65
N VAL A 260 5.44 21.29 -15.79
CA VAL A 260 4.66 20.12 -16.22
C VAL A 260 3.42 20.56 -17.00
N ALA A 261 3.26 20.00 -18.20
CA ALA A 261 2.15 20.24 -19.10
C ALA A 261 1.73 18.96 -19.86
N CYS A 262 2.12 17.80 -19.35
CA CYS A 262 1.85 16.47 -19.90
C CYS A 262 1.02 15.63 -18.91
N ASP A 263 0.45 14.53 -19.39
CA ASP A 263 -0.22 13.52 -18.56
C ASP A 263 0.77 12.84 -17.61
N TYR A 264 0.27 12.13 -16.64
CA TYR A 264 1.04 11.26 -15.77
C TYR A 264 1.47 10.01 -16.53
N PRO A 265 2.68 9.46 -16.28
CA PRO A 265 3.08 8.19 -16.85
C PRO A 265 2.31 7.02 -16.19
N GLU A 266 2.27 5.89 -16.88
CA GLU A 266 2.05 4.62 -16.21
C GLU A 266 3.27 4.32 -15.35
N THR A 267 3.05 4.08 -14.07
CA THR A 267 4.13 3.93 -13.09
C THR A 267 4.10 2.51 -12.50
N PRO A 268 5.06 1.64 -12.84
CA PRO A 268 5.22 0.39 -12.09
C PRO A 268 5.50 0.71 -10.62
N LEU A 269 4.62 0.25 -9.72
CA LEU A 269 4.76 0.53 -8.30
C LEU A 269 5.87 -0.32 -7.69
N LYS A 270 6.65 0.24 -6.77
CA LYS A 270 7.86 -0.36 -6.26
C LYS A 270 7.80 -0.65 -4.77
N LYS A 271 8.68 -1.52 -4.35
CA LYS A 271 9.00 -1.79 -2.94
C LYS A 271 10.31 -1.09 -2.61
N ILE A 272 10.27 -0.22 -1.63
CA ILE A 272 11.45 0.46 -1.10
C ILE A 272 11.65 0.02 0.34
N VAL A 273 12.87 -0.31 0.70
CA VAL A 273 13.18 -0.84 2.04
C VAL A 273 14.35 -0.13 2.68
N SER A 274 14.42 -0.20 4.01
CA SER A 274 15.62 0.19 4.75
C SER A 274 16.81 -0.67 4.32
N THR A 275 17.92 -0.04 3.95
CA THR A 275 19.15 -0.76 3.56
C THR A 275 19.68 -1.59 4.73
N SER A 276 19.63 -1.08 5.96
CA SER A 276 20.08 -1.83 7.14
C SER A 276 19.26 -3.09 7.37
N TRP A 277 17.94 -2.99 7.26
CA TRP A 277 17.05 -4.14 7.37
C TRP A 277 17.26 -5.15 6.23
N ALA A 278 17.43 -4.68 5.00
CA ALA A 278 17.74 -5.54 3.85
C ALA A 278 19.06 -6.31 4.01
N ASP A 279 20.08 -5.66 4.59
CA ASP A 279 21.40 -6.24 4.82
C ASP A 279 21.41 -7.31 5.94
N GLU A 280 20.48 -7.24 6.88
CA GLU A 280 20.26 -8.27 7.91
C GLU A 280 19.80 -9.59 7.29
N GLY A 281 19.05 -9.51 6.18
CA GLY A 281 18.50 -10.67 5.48
C GLY A 281 17.41 -11.37 6.28
N GLY A 282 17.12 -12.62 5.92
CA GLY A 282 16.14 -13.45 6.61
C GLY A 282 14.80 -13.55 5.89
N PRO A 283 13.86 -14.35 6.45
CA PRO A 283 12.64 -14.73 5.75
C PRO A 283 11.71 -13.55 5.47
N GLY A 284 11.66 -12.54 6.33
CA GLY A 284 10.87 -11.33 6.11
C GLY A 284 11.40 -10.49 4.93
N VAL A 285 12.73 -10.39 4.79
CA VAL A 285 13.39 -9.72 3.67
C VAL A 285 13.10 -10.46 2.35
N ASP A 286 13.19 -11.78 2.36
CA ASP A 286 12.93 -12.62 1.19
C ASP A 286 11.45 -12.52 0.77
N LEU A 287 10.50 -12.55 1.72
CA LEU A 287 9.08 -12.34 1.47
C LEU A 287 8.83 -10.99 0.76
N VAL A 288 9.31 -9.89 1.33
CA VAL A 288 9.12 -8.56 0.72
C VAL A 288 9.76 -8.48 -0.65
N LYS A 289 10.94 -9.06 -0.83
CA LYS A 289 11.63 -9.10 -2.12
C LYS A 289 10.85 -9.85 -3.19
N ASN A 290 10.25 -10.99 -2.83
CA ASN A 290 9.51 -11.86 -3.75
C ASN A 290 8.06 -11.41 -3.96
N PHE A 291 7.52 -10.58 -3.06
CA PHE A 291 6.13 -10.12 -3.15
C PHE A 291 5.85 -9.48 -4.51
N THR A 292 4.80 -9.98 -5.14
CA THR A 292 4.24 -9.43 -6.38
C THR A 292 2.78 -9.84 -6.51
N TRP A 293 1.95 -8.93 -6.93
CA TRP A 293 0.53 -9.18 -7.19
C TRP A 293 -0.02 -8.31 -8.32
N THR A 294 -1.31 -8.23 -8.52
CA THR A 294 -1.92 -7.46 -9.60
C THR A 294 -2.80 -6.33 -9.05
N ASN A 295 -3.11 -5.34 -9.90
CA ASN A 295 -4.08 -4.30 -9.59
C ASN A 295 -5.44 -4.89 -9.13
N ASP A 296 -5.87 -6.01 -9.74
CA ASP A 296 -7.12 -6.68 -9.35
C ASP A 296 -7.04 -7.27 -7.94
N ASP A 297 -5.91 -7.85 -7.54
CA ASP A 297 -5.69 -8.38 -6.19
C ASP A 297 -5.80 -7.27 -5.15
N GLN A 298 -5.12 -6.15 -5.38
CA GLN A 298 -5.19 -4.98 -4.50
C GLN A 298 -6.62 -4.43 -4.40
N ASN A 299 -7.29 -4.26 -5.54
CA ASN A 299 -8.66 -3.77 -5.58
C ASN A 299 -9.63 -4.69 -4.85
N GLN A 300 -9.41 -6.01 -4.89
CA GLN A 300 -10.22 -6.98 -4.17
C GLN A 300 -10.11 -6.79 -2.64
N VAL A 301 -8.89 -6.68 -2.11
CA VAL A 301 -8.69 -6.45 -0.66
C VAL A 301 -9.22 -5.08 -0.25
N ALA A 302 -8.95 -4.03 -1.04
CA ALA A 302 -9.48 -2.70 -0.80
C ALA A 302 -11.02 -2.67 -0.78
N ALA A 303 -11.66 -3.47 -1.63
CA ALA A 303 -13.12 -3.63 -1.63
C ALA A 303 -13.62 -4.35 -0.36
N TYR A 304 -12.93 -5.38 0.13
CA TYR A 304 -13.27 -6.02 1.41
C TYR A 304 -13.22 -5.00 2.56
N ILE A 305 -12.17 -4.17 2.62
CA ILE A 305 -12.05 -3.12 3.64
C ILE A 305 -13.19 -2.10 3.50
N THR A 306 -13.42 -1.60 2.29
CA THR A 306 -14.27 -0.42 2.10
C THR A 306 -15.75 -0.74 1.91
N LEU A 307 -16.09 -1.76 1.10
CA LEU A 307 -17.48 -2.11 0.76
C LEU A 307 -18.04 -3.10 1.79
N ASP A 308 -17.27 -4.14 2.14
CA ASP A 308 -17.69 -5.17 3.09
C ASP A 308 -17.46 -4.76 4.54
N LYS A 309 -16.79 -3.60 4.78
CA LYS A 309 -16.51 -3.04 6.11
C LYS A 309 -15.69 -3.96 7.01
N MET A 310 -14.82 -4.76 6.41
CA MET A 310 -13.87 -5.59 7.15
C MET A 310 -12.74 -4.72 7.73
N SER A 311 -12.12 -5.17 8.82
CA SER A 311 -10.85 -4.59 9.23
C SER A 311 -9.76 -4.91 8.19
N PRO A 312 -8.70 -4.12 8.07
CA PRO A 312 -7.59 -4.43 7.15
C PRO A 312 -6.98 -5.81 7.41
N GLU A 313 -6.84 -6.20 8.68
CA GLU A 313 -6.35 -7.51 9.10
C GLU A 313 -7.26 -8.65 8.62
N ASP A 314 -8.59 -8.52 8.86
CA ASP A 314 -9.56 -9.54 8.43
C ASP A 314 -9.64 -9.65 6.90
N ALA A 315 -9.56 -8.52 6.20
CA ALA A 315 -9.57 -8.46 4.74
C ALA A 315 -8.32 -9.13 4.15
N ALA A 316 -7.15 -8.84 4.71
CA ALA A 316 -5.89 -9.45 4.32
C ALA A 316 -5.88 -10.95 4.60
N ALA A 317 -6.27 -11.38 5.80
CA ALA A 317 -6.35 -12.80 6.16
C ALA A 317 -7.28 -13.58 5.23
N LYS A 318 -8.44 -13.01 4.89
CA LYS A 318 -9.37 -13.61 3.93
C LYS A 318 -8.74 -13.78 2.55
N TRP A 319 -8.06 -12.74 2.03
CA TRP A 319 -7.43 -12.81 0.72
C TRP A 319 -6.27 -13.83 0.72
N VAL A 320 -5.46 -13.88 1.77
CA VAL A 320 -4.37 -14.86 1.94
C VAL A 320 -4.91 -16.28 1.89
N GLU A 321 -5.99 -16.58 2.63
CA GLU A 321 -6.66 -17.89 2.62
C GLU A 321 -7.18 -18.27 1.21
N GLU A 322 -7.71 -17.29 0.45
CA GLU A 322 -8.26 -17.51 -0.88
C GLU A 322 -7.20 -17.61 -1.99
N ASN A 323 -5.93 -17.23 -1.71
CA ASN A 323 -4.84 -17.11 -2.70
C ASN A 323 -3.55 -17.83 -2.29
N ASP A 324 -3.65 -18.97 -1.62
CA ASP A 324 -2.51 -19.75 -1.11
C ASP A 324 -1.41 -19.98 -2.16
N ASP A 325 -1.76 -20.31 -3.39
CA ASP A 325 -0.79 -20.53 -4.48
C ASP A 325 0.12 -19.29 -4.73
N LYS A 326 -0.42 -18.08 -4.60
CA LYS A 326 0.35 -16.84 -4.74
C LYS A 326 1.24 -16.62 -3.53
N VAL A 327 0.69 -16.85 -2.33
CA VAL A 327 1.41 -16.72 -1.08
C VAL A 327 2.61 -17.66 -1.04
N GLN A 328 2.42 -18.92 -1.41
CA GLN A 328 3.52 -19.91 -1.48
C GLN A 328 4.61 -19.51 -2.48
N ALA A 329 4.24 -18.84 -3.58
CA ALA A 329 5.24 -18.33 -4.53
C ALA A 329 6.12 -17.20 -3.96
N TRP A 330 5.62 -16.45 -2.97
CA TRP A 330 6.41 -15.41 -2.30
C TRP A 330 7.34 -15.98 -1.23
N LEU A 331 6.95 -17.08 -0.63
CA LEU A 331 7.72 -17.77 0.43
C LEU A 331 8.90 -18.59 -0.15
N GLY A 332 8.86 -18.99 -1.43
CA GLY A 332 9.98 -19.64 -2.16
C GLY A 332 9.85 -21.14 -2.29
#